data_5c6ed2d48f5b3f09146773e9a935c760
#
_entry.id   5c6ed2d48f5b3f09146773e9a935c760
#
_cell.length_a   1.000
_cell.length_b   1.000
_cell.length_c   1.000
_cell.angle_alpha   90.00
_cell.angle_beta   90.00
_cell.angle_gamma   90.00
#
_symmetry.space_group_name_H-M   'P 1'
#
loop_
_entity.id
_entity.type
_entity.pdbx_description
1 polymer ?
#
loop_
_entity_poly.entity_id
_entity_poly.type
_entity_poly.pdbx_seq_one_letter_code
_entity_poly.pdbx_strand_id
1 'polypeptide(L)'
;SSDLNNYVCPKQHGEKQFCDECAFNQWIKLTPETVMQHLIGYKEDGTDVIGVYPLFPDGTCRFLVFDFDNHVKGAETNDYANEDEAWHEEVDALRKMCEKNGVIPLVERSRSGRGAHVWIFFDKPIQASLARNFGFMLLDRGAASVNMKSFHYYDRMYPSQDTASRLGNLIALPLQGRALNNGNSAFVDKNWNAYPDQWDVLVNRTPRYSQREIEQLMVKWSNELDPNAVNATDLFSGSRPKPWRKTDRLNKADVIGKLHIVLADGVYVDTLNLMPRLQNQIRCMTAFDNPKYFQNKRLGFSNYYNFSALYLGKDVDGYIRMPRGMLEELEAACDKAGIEYDTTDHREKGRPIRVKFNGSLKQQQDLAAQKMLEYDNGVLSAATAFGKTVVCSYLIAESKVNCLILMQSKD
;
A
#
# COMPACT_ATOMS: atom_id res chain seq x y z
N SER A 1 19.20 24.64 15.49
CA SER A 1 19.18 23.39 16.24
C SER A 1 17.73 23.04 16.54
N SER A 2 17.18 22.13 15.78
CA SER A 2 15.86 21.58 16.04
C SER A 2 15.96 20.71 17.30
N ASP A 3 15.28 21.08 18.36
CA ASP A 3 15.13 20.23 19.54
C ASP A 3 14.34 18.99 19.14
N LEU A 4 15.07 17.90 18.85
CA LEU A 4 14.46 16.58 18.71
C LEU A 4 14.05 16.16 20.14
N ASN A 5 12.81 16.41 20.48
CA ASN A 5 12.25 16.02 21.77
C ASN A 5 11.86 14.55 21.69
N ASN A 6 12.48 13.72 22.51
CA ASN A 6 12.08 12.34 22.72
C ASN A 6 10.96 12.28 23.74
N TYR A 7 9.99 11.40 23.50
CA TYR A 7 8.86 11.20 24.38
C TYR A 7 8.94 9.85 25.09
N VAL A 8 8.88 9.88 26.40
CA VAL A 8 8.63 8.70 27.23
C VAL A 8 7.31 8.92 27.94
N CYS A 9 6.32 8.09 27.67
CA CYS A 9 5.08 8.10 28.43
C CYS A 9 5.27 7.33 29.74
N PRO A 10 5.24 7.97 30.92
CA PRO A 10 5.47 7.30 32.19
C PRO A 10 4.28 6.43 32.63
N LYS A 11 3.15 6.46 31.92
CA LYS A 11 1.96 5.68 32.25
C LYS A 11 1.34 5.10 30.98
N GLN A 12 1.06 3.80 31.00
CA GLN A 12 0.18 3.17 30.03
C GLN A 12 -1.26 3.64 30.33
N HIS A 13 -1.79 4.53 29.51
CA HIS A 13 -3.17 4.94 29.60
C HIS A 13 -4.05 3.91 28.89
N GLY A 14 -5.12 3.44 29.55
CA GLY A 14 -6.10 2.50 28.97
C GLY A 14 -6.95 3.08 27.84
N GLU A 15 -6.94 4.40 27.63
CA GLU A 15 -7.60 5.10 26.53
C GLU A 15 -6.56 5.73 25.60
N LYS A 16 -6.79 5.67 24.30
CA LYS A 16 -5.93 6.27 23.26
C LYS A 16 -6.03 7.80 23.32
N GLN A 17 -5.23 8.43 24.16
CA GLN A 17 -5.00 9.88 24.08
C GLN A 17 -3.82 10.17 23.16
N PHE A 18 -3.90 11.27 22.42
CA PHE A 18 -2.78 11.76 21.62
C PHE A 18 -1.67 12.26 22.56
N CYS A 19 -0.42 11.89 22.27
CA CYS A 19 0.71 12.23 23.15
C CYS A 19 0.95 13.73 23.28
N ASP A 20 0.59 14.52 22.28
CA ASP A 20 0.68 15.99 22.29
C ASP A 20 -0.38 16.67 23.17
N GLU A 21 -1.49 15.98 23.46
CA GLU A 21 -2.58 16.45 24.31
C GLU A 21 -2.53 15.84 25.73
N CYS A 22 -1.56 14.97 26.00
CA CYS A 22 -1.47 14.24 27.26
C CYS A 22 -0.91 15.13 28.39
N ALA A 23 -1.67 15.31 29.48
CA ALA A 23 -1.24 16.07 30.66
C ALA A 23 0.02 15.49 31.35
N PHE A 24 0.38 14.25 31.07
CA PHE A 24 1.57 13.56 31.61
C PHE A 24 2.72 13.51 30.58
N ASN A 25 2.60 14.24 29.50
CA ASN A 25 3.64 14.32 28.48
C ASN A 25 4.87 15.02 29.07
N GLN A 26 5.98 14.30 29.14
CA GLN A 26 7.28 14.84 29.52
C GLN A 26 8.25 14.62 28.38
N TRP A 27 8.57 15.70 27.69
CA TRP A 27 9.57 15.68 26.64
C TRP A 27 10.97 15.55 27.25
N ILE A 28 11.67 14.48 26.87
CA ILE A 28 13.05 14.30 27.28
C ILE A 28 13.94 14.95 26.24
N LYS A 29 14.79 15.88 26.69
CA LYS A 29 15.75 16.53 25.81
C LYS A 29 16.74 15.50 25.26
N LEU A 30 16.97 15.53 23.95
CA LEU A 30 17.99 14.71 23.30
C LEU A 30 19.37 15.28 23.70
N THR A 31 20.07 14.56 24.56
CA THR A 31 21.43 14.89 25.00
C THR A 31 22.38 13.73 24.67
N PRO A 32 23.71 13.93 24.69
CA PRO A 32 24.65 12.83 24.54
C PRO A 32 24.39 11.68 25.54
N GLU A 33 23.98 12.00 26.75
CA GLU A 33 23.67 11.03 27.80
C GLU A 33 22.46 10.17 27.46
N THR A 34 21.38 10.76 26.92
CA THR A 34 20.20 10.00 26.47
C THR A 34 20.54 9.10 25.30
N VAL A 35 21.35 9.57 24.36
CA VAL A 35 21.86 8.73 23.26
C VAL A 35 22.70 7.59 23.78
N MET A 36 23.60 7.86 24.71
CA MET A 36 24.44 6.83 25.32
C MET A 36 23.60 5.78 26.07
N GLN A 37 22.55 6.19 26.79
CA GLN A 37 21.64 5.25 27.44
C GLN A 37 20.95 4.31 26.43
N HIS A 38 20.53 4.81 25.28
CA HIS A 38 19.97 4.00 24.20
C HIS A 38 20.99 2.99 23.65
N LEU A 39 22.21 3.46 23.40
CA LEU A 39 23.29 2.62 22.87
C LEU A 39 23.77 1.55 23.87
N ILE A 40 23.72 1.82 25.15
CA ILE A 40 24.02 0.84 26.21
C ILE A 40 22.84 -0.12 26.40
N GLY A 41 21.61 0.37 26.39
CA GLY A 41 20.40 -0.42 26.54
C GLY A 41 20.29 -1.09 27.90
N TYR A 42 20.55 -0.34 29.00
CA TYR A 42 20.66 -0.96 30.32
C TYR A 42 19.32 -1.10 31.05
N LYS A 43 18.28 -0.35 30.66
CA LYS A 43 16.97 -0.39 31.29
C LYS A 43 16.13 -1.57 30.77
N GLU A 44 15.64 -2.38 31.71
CA GLU A 44 14.84 -3.56 31.41
C GLU A 44 13.44 -3.20 30.89
N ASP A 45 12.88 -2.09 31.35
CA ASP A 45 11.56 -1.58 30.95
C ASP A 45 11.56 -0.92 29.56
N GLY A 46 12.73 -0.81 28.89
CA GLY A 46 12.88 -0.22 27.57
C GLY A 46 12.65 1.30 27.52
N THR A 47 12.64 1.98 28.65
CA THR A 47 12.45 3.45 28.71
C THR A 47 13.67 4.23 28.23
N ASP A 48 14.75 3.57 27.86
CA ASP A 48 15.95 4.11 27.22
C ASP A 48 15.92 4.01 25.69
N VAL A 49 14.86 3.44 25.09
CA VAL A 49 14.70 3.40 23.65
C VAL A 49 14.34 4.78 23.12
N ILE A 50 15.18 5.30 22.23
CA ILE A 50 14.93 6.58 21.56
C ILE A 50 14.09 6.33 20.30
N GLY A 51 12.99 7.07 20.17
CA GLY A 51 12.28 7.20 18.92
C GLY A 51 12.43 8.61 18.34
N VAL A 52 12.42 8.74 17.04
CA VAL A 52 12.50 10.02 16.34
C VAL A 52 11.29 10.24 15.43
N TYR A 53 10.87 11.50 15.35
CA TYR A 53 9.90 11.93 14.37
C TYR A 53 10.65 12.34 13.09
N PRO A 54 10.44 11.64 11.98
CA PRO A 54 11.23 11.86 10.76
C PRO A 54 10.92 13.19 10.06
N LEU A 55 9.74 13.77 10.36
CA LEU A 55 9.24 14.96 9.70
C LEU A 55 9.59 16.22 10.51
N PHE A 56 10.31 17.15 9.87
CA PHE A 56 10.58 18.47 10.43
C PHE A 56 9.35 19.39 10.34
N PRO A 57 9.28 20.47 11.18
CA PRO A 57 8.16 21.41 11.15
C PRO A 57 7.94 22.09 9.79
N ASP A 58 8.97 22.24 8.98
CA ASP A 58 8.92 22.81 7.64
C ASP A 58 8.46 21.82 6.55
N GLY A 59 8.06 20.60 6.93
CA GLY A 59 7.62 19.55 6.01
C GLY A 59 8.77 18.85 5.29
N THR A 60 10.00 18.96 5.78
CA THR A 60 11.15 18.24 5.22
C THR A 60 11.54 17.03 6.07
N CYS A 61 12.34 16.12 5.50
CA CYS A 61 12.91 14.97 6.19
C CYS A 61 14.35 14.71 5.73
N ARG A 62 15.14 14.01 6.57
CA ARG A 62 16.53 13.64 6.25
C ARG A 62 16.71 12.18 5.84
N PHE A 63 15.67 11.39 5.97
CA PHE A 63 15.68 9.97 5.62
C PHE A 63 14.30 9.51 5.23
N LEU A 64 14.27 8.42 4.50
CA LEU A 64 13.11 7.62 4.18
C LEU A 64 13.33 6.24 4.78
N VAL A 65 12.31 5.67 5.43
CA VAL A 65 12.38 4.31 5.98
C VAL A 65 11.15 3.52 5.60
N PHE A 66 11.36 2.31 5.14
CA PHE A 66 10.30 1.32 4.96
C PHE A 66 10.32 0.38 6.15
N ASP A 67 9.17 0.20 6.77
CA ASP A 67 8.95 -0.64 7.92
C ASP A 67 8.28 -1.94 7.46
N PHE A 68 8.95 -3.05 7.70
CA PHE A 68 8.46 -4.40 7.47
C PHE A 68 8.31 -5.09 8.81
N ASP A 69 7.12 -5.53 9.14
CA ASP A 69 6.84 -6.16 10.44
C ASP A 69 5.97 -7.41 10.28
N ASN A 70 6.41 -8.47 10.93
CA ASN A 70 5.62 -9.69 11.06
C ASN A 70 4.73 -9.59 12.30
N HIS A 71 3.49 -9.16 12.09
CA HIS A 71 2.50 -8.91 13.14
C HIS A 71 1.90 -10.17 13.79
N VAL A 72 2.60 -11.28 13.86
CA VAL A 72 2.10 -12.46 14.60
C VAL A 72 1.90 -12.10 16.06
N LYS A 73 0.64 -11.83 16.43
CA LYS A 73 0.25 -11.55 17.82
C LYS A 73 0.16 -12.85 18.60
N GLY A 74 0.81 -12.92 19.75
CA GLY A 74 0.52 -13.91 20.79
C GLY A 74 1.57 -14.98 21.02
N ALA A 75 2.74 -14.84 20.47
CA ALA A 75 3.82 -15.75 20.77
C ALA A 75 4.71 -15.17 21.87
N GLU A 76 4.76 -15.86 22.99
CA GLU A 76 5.71 -15.57 24.06
C GLU A 76 7.15 -15.76 23.56
N THR A 77 8.05 -14.92 24.04
CA THR A 77 9.31 -14.48 23.46
C THR A 77 10.43 -15.52 23.30
N ASN A 78 10.24 -16.82 23.44
CA ASN A 78 11.34 -17.78 23.54
C ASN A 78 11.39 -18.96 22.56
N ASP A 79 10.47 -19.13 21.62
CA ASP A 79 10.43 -20.34 20.77
C ASP A 79 10.50 -20.11 19.24
N TYR A 80 11.05 -18.96 18.78
CA TYR A 80 10.97 -18.57 17.36
C TYR A 80 12.27 -18.70 16.60
N ALA A 81 12.98 -19.80 16.77
CA ALA A 81 14.18 -20.04 15.98
C ALA A 81 13.92 -20.47 14.53
N ASN A 82 12.68 -20.82 14.12
CA ASN A 82 12.46 -21.50 12.84
C ASN A 82 11.17 -21.22 12.07
N GLU A 83 10.31 -20.27 12.44
CA GLU A 83 9.08 -20.05 11.66
C GLU A 83 8.96 -18.61 11.17
N ASP A 84 9.07 -18.49 9.85
CA ASP A 84 8.63 -17.40 8.99
C ASP A 84 9.64 -16.25 8.77
N GLU A 85 10.75 -16.57 8.11
CA GLU A 85 11.65 -15.58 7.49
C GLU A 85 11.11 -15.04 6.14
N ALA A 86 9.84 -15.29 5.81
CA ALA A 86 9.26 -14.86 4.54
C ALA A 86 9.29 -13.33 4.34
N TRP A 87 9.29 -12.54 5.40
CA TRP A 87 9.49 -11.10 5.33
C TRP A 87 10.90 -10.72 4.82
N HIS A 88 11.91 -11.60 4.98
CA HIS A 88 13.24 -11.41 4.41
C HIS A 88 13.20 -11.32 2.88
N GLU A 89 12.37 -12.12 2.23
CA GLU A 89 12.25 -12.13 0.77
C GLU A 89 11.72 -10.80 0.24
N GLU A 90 10.76 -10.19 0.94
CA GLU A 90 10.21 -8.90 0.57
C GLU A 90 11.21 -7.76 0.77
N VAL A 91 11.92 -7.76 1.90
CA VAL A 91 12.99 -6.78 2.17
C VAL A 91 14.11 -6.92 1.15
N ASP A 92 14.51 -8.15 0.81
CA ASP A 92 15.55 -8.41 -0.18
C ASP A 92 15.12 -8.03 -1.60
N ALA A 93 13.83 -8.19 -1.93
CA ALA A 93 13.27 -7.72 -3.18
C ALA A 93 13.36 -6.19 -3.29
N LEU A 94 12.99 -5.47 -2.24
CA LEU A 94 13.13 -4.01 -2.18
C LEU A 94 14.61 -3.59 -2.24
N ARG A 95 15.49 -4.25 -1.48
CA ARG A 95 16.94 -4.00 -1.49
C ARG A 95 17.51 -4.17 -2.91
N LYS A 96 17.24 -5.30 -3.56
CA LYS A 96 17.69 -5.58 -4.94
C LYS A 96 17.16 -4.56 -5.92
N MET A 97 15.91 -4.14 -5.78
CA MET A 97 15.32 -3.11 -6.63
C MET A 97 16.02 -1.77 -6.44
N CYS A 98 16.29 -1.35 -5.21
CA CYS A 98 17.06 -0.15 -4.91
C CYS A 98 18.43 -0.22 -5.57
N GLU A 99 19.20 -1.27 -5.32
CA GLU A 99 20.56 -1.46 -5.84
C GLU A 99 20.60 -1.47 -7.38
N LYS A 100 19.66 -2.15 -8.04
CA LYS A 100 19.54 -2.19 -9.49
C LYS A 100 19.37 -0.77 -10.09
N ASN A 101 18.81 0.14 -9.34
CA ASN A 101 18.58 1.52 -9.74
C ASN A 101 19.61 2.52 -9.17
N GLY A 102 20.70 2.02 -8.61
CA GLY A 102 21.79 2.86 -8.07
C GLY A 102 21.50 3.46 -6.70
N VAL A 103 20.49 2.96 -6.00
CA VAL A 103 20.18 3.34 -4.63
C VAL A 103 20.63 2.23 -3.69
N ILE A 104 21.52 2.52 -2.78
CA ILE A 104 22.04 1.56 -1.80
C ILE A 104 21.33 1.83 -0.47
N PRO A 105 20.35 1.02 -0.08
CA PRO A 105 19.68 1.18 1.21
C PRO A 105 20.52 0.53 2.32
N LEU A 106 20.34 1.01 3.53
CA LEU A 106 20.85 0.37 4.72
C LEU A 106 19.72 -0.40 5.40
N VAL A 107 19.89 -1.71 5.57
CA VAL A 107 18.87 -2.57 6.17
C VAL A 107 19.21 -2.84 7.63
N GLU A 108 18.26 -2.59 8.51
CA GLU A 108 18.31 -2.86 9.93
C GLU A 108 17.34 -4.01 10.25
N ARG A 109 17.78 -5.03 10.97
CA ARG A 109 16.88 -5.96 11.64
C ARG A 109 16.20 -5.20 12.78
N SER A 110 14.88 -5.22 12.85
CA SER A 110 14.13 -4.47 13.85
C SER A 110 14.49 -4.89 15.28
N ARG A 111 14.17 -4.05 16.25
CA ARG A 111 14.43 -4.31 17.68
C ARG A 111 13.79 -5.61 18.17
N SER A 112 12.63 -5.97 17.65
CA SER A 112 11.93 -7.22 17.98
C SER A 112 12.57 -8.46 17.34
N GLY A 113 13.40 -8.29 16.31
CA GLY A 113 13.95 -9.36 15.49
C GLY A 113 12.95 -9.97 14.48
N ARG A 114 11.70 -9.48 14.46
CA ARG A 114 10.61 -10.02 13.63
C ARG A 114 10.23 -9.13 12.45
N GLY A 115 11.13 -8.29 12.04
CA GLY A 115 10.94 -7.37 10.93
C GLY A 115 12.21 -6.62 10.62
N ALA A 116 12.13 -5.67 9.71
CA ALA A 116 13.25 -4.84 9.31
C ALA A 116 12.83 -3.42 8.96
N HIS A 117 13.79 -2.52 9.09
CA HIS A 117 13.71 -1.17 8.58
C HIS A 117 14.70 -1.01 7.42
N VAL A 118 14.21 -0.53 6.28
CA VAL A 118 15.04 -0.25 5.10
C VAL A 118 15.23 1.26 5.00
N TRP A 119 16.43 1.73 5.30
CA TRP A 119 16.79 3.15 5.42
C TRP A 119 17.41 3.69 4.14
N ILE A 120 16.97 4.88 3.71
CA ILE A 120 17.59 5.68 2.65
C ILE A 120 17.83 7.06 3.21
N PHE A 121 19.06 7.55 3.19
CA PHE A 121 19.45 8.83 3.79
C PHE A 121 19.63 9.92 2.74
N PHE A 122 19.33 11.15 3.13
CA PHE A 122 19.54 12.34 2.31
C PHE A 122 20.69 13.19 2.86
N ASP A 123 21.45 13.82 1.97
CA ASP A 123 22.58 14.72 2.33
C ASP A 123 22.08 15.99 3.03
N LYS A 124 20.94 16.51 2.59
CA LYS A 124 20.21 17.64 3.14
C LYS A 124 18.73 17.28 3.34
N PRO A 125 18.01 18.05 4.19
CA PRO A 125 16.57 17.88 4.27
C PRO A 125 15.90 18.08 2.90
N ILE A 126 15.03 17.16 2.50
CA ILE A 126 14.22 17.26 1.28
C ILE A 126 12.72 17.26 1.66
N GLN A 127 11.86 17.74 0.76
CA GLN A 127 10.42 17.70 1.01
C GLN A 127 9.93 16.27 1.27
N ALA A 128 9.18 16.07 2.34
CA ALA A 128 8.66 14.76 2.70
C ALA A 128 7.76 14.16 1.61
N SER A 129 7.00 15.00 0.91
CA SER A 129 6.20 14.59 -0.26
C SER A 129 7.07 14.01 -1.39
N LEU A 130 8.23 14.62 -1.66
CA LEU A 130 9.17 14.09 -2.65
C LEU A 130 9.75 12.74 -2.20
N ALA A 131 10.23 12.65 -0.94
CA ALA A 131 10.77 11.42 -0.39
C ALA A 131 9.73 10.28 -0.43
N ARG A 132 8.49 10.57 -0.08
CA ARG A 132 7.41 9.57 -0.09
C ARG A 132 7.03 9.13 -1.50
N ASN A 133 6.93 10.06 -2.46
CA ASN A 133 6.67 9.70 -3.84
C ASN A 133 7.78 8.80 -4.40
N PHE A 134 9.03 9.14 -4.12
CA PHE A 134 10.18 8.28 -4.45
C PHE A 134 10.05 6.89 -3.81
N GLY A 135 9.69 6.83 -2.53
CA GLY A 135 9.49 5.58 -1.80
C GLY A 135 8.37 4.71 -2.39
N PHE A 136 7.24 5.29 -2.76
CA PHE A 136 6.17 4.55 -3.41
C PHE A 136 6.60 4.00 -4.77
N MET A 137 7.35 4.75 -5.56
CA MET A 137 7.90 4.25 -6.83
C MET A 137 8.84 3.06 -6.61
N LEU A 138 9.65 3.06 -5.54
CA LEU A 138 10.51 1.94 -5.17
C LEU A 138 9.70 0.71 -4.76
N LEU A 139 8.66 0.87 -3.95
CA LEU A 139 7.78 -0.22 -3.53
C LEU A 139 7.06 -0.86 -4.72
N ASP A 140 6.48 -0.06 -5.60
CA ASP A 140 5.77 -0.54 -6.80
C ASP A 140 6.70 -1.35 -7.71
N ARG A 141 7.90 -0.82 -7.97
CA ARG A 141 8.91 -1.50 -8.80
C ARG A 141 9.48 -2.74 -8.11
N GLY A 142 9.64 -2.68 -6.80
CA GLY A 142 10.10 -3.82 -5.99
C GLY A 142 9.11 -4.97 -6.02
N ALA A 143 7.85 -4.71 -5.76
CA ALA A 143 6.78 -5.70 -5.81
C ALA A 143 6.64 -6.31 -7.21
N ALA A 144 6.67 -5.48 -8.27
CA ALA A 144 6.61 -5.94 -9.65
C ALA A 144 7.81 -6.84 -10.02
N SER A 145 9.00 -6.59 -9.47
CA SER A 145 10.21 -7.36 -9.76
C SER A 145 10.15 -8.82 -9.31
N VAL A 146 9.31 -9.12 -8.32
CA VAL A 146 9.10 -10.47 -7.76
C VAL A 146 7.70 -11.02 -8.04
N ASN A 147 6.98 -10.42 -9.00
CA ASN A 147 5.60 -10.77 -9.35
C ASN A 147 4.61 -10.68 -8.17
N MET A 148 4.93 -9.87 -7.18
CA MET A 148 4.04 -9.56 -6.07
C MET A 148 3.20 -8.33 -6.41
N LYS A 149 1.94 -8.34 -5.99
CA LYS A 149 1.03 -7.18 -6.15
C LYS A 149 1.34 -6.06 -5.17
N SER A 150 1.77 -6.44 -3.99
CA SER A 150 2.21 -5.58 -2.90
C SER A 150 3.02 -6.41 -1.91
N PHE A 151 3.85 -5.77 -1.13
CA PHE A 151 4.55 -6.44 -0.05
C PHE A 151 3.59 -6.72 1.11
N HIS A 152 3.54 -7.95 1.56
CA HIS A 152 2.65 -8.42 2.62
C HIS A 152 3.08 -7.95 4.01
N TYR A 153 4.40 -7.97 4.26
CA TYR A 153 5.00 -7.58 5.53
C TYR A 153 5.31 -6.09 5.62
N TYR A 154 5.13 -5.33 4.53
CA TYR A 154 5.26 -3.89 4.55
C TYR A 154 4.12 -3.27 5.38
N ASP A 155 4.47 -2.62 6.51
CA ASP A 155 3.51 -1.93 7.37
C ASP A 155 3.33 -0.46 6.94
N ARG A 156 4.44 0.28 6.87
CA ARG A 156 4.40 1.71 6.55
C ARG A 156 5.74 2.26 6.10
N MET A 157 5.69 3.52 5.68
CA MET A 157 6.87 4.30 5.31
C MET A 157 6.97 5.54 6.21
N TYR A 158 8.18 5.89 6.58
CA TYR A 158 8.48 7.10 7.34
C TYR A 158 9.29 8.09 6.49
N PRO A 159 8.89 9.39 6.44
CA PRO A 159 7.72 9.98 7.08
C PRO A 159 6.41 9.42 6.52
N SER A 160 5.40 9.24 7.37
CA SER A 160 4.09 8.71 6.97
C SER A 160 3.14 9.79 6.42
N GLN A 161 3.52 11.05 6.50
CA GLN A 161 2.73 12.22 6.09
C GLN A 161 3.62 13.28 5.44
N ASP A 162 3.03 14.16 4.64
CA ASP A 162 3.76 15.20 3.88
C ASP A 162 3.98 16.48 4.69
N THR A 163 3.19 16.70 5.73
CA THR A 163 3.21 17.93 6.53
C THR A 163 3.13 17.64 8.02
N ALA A 164 3.80 18.46 8.80
CA ALA A 164 3.84 18.37 10.26
C ALA A 164 2.64 19.08 10.93
N SER A 165 1.42 18.70 10.57
CA SER A 165 0.22 19.22 11.27
C SER A 165 0.11 18.71 12.71
N ARG A 166 0.74 17.58 13.02
CA ARG A 166 0.92 16.94 14.35
C ARG A 166 2.24 16.19 14.33
N LEU A 167 2.68 15.67 15.47
CA LEU A 167 3.96 14.96 15.64
C LEU A 167 4.20 13.77 14.69
N GLY A 168 3.15 13.25 14.05
CA GLY A 168 3.29 12.13 13.13
C GLY A 168 3.62 10.80 13.82
N ASN A 169 4.15 9.86 13.05
CA ASN A 169 4.56 8.55 13.56
C ASN A 169 6.04 8.56 13.95
N LEU A 170 6.33 7.94 15.09
CA LEU A 170 7.64 7.77 15.65
C LEU A 170 8.28 6.49 15.10
N ILE A 171 9.58 6.53 14.76
CA ILE A 171 10.39 5.34 14.48
C ILE A 171 11.47 5.21 15.54
N ALA A 172 11.67 3.99 16.04
CA ALA A 172 12.77 3.71 16.96
C ALA A 172 14.12 3.83 16.26
N LEU A 173 15.10 4.43 16.92
CA LEU A 173 16.47 4.46 16.39
C LEU A 173 17.10 3.07 16.43
N PRO A 174 17.95 2.73 15.43
CA PRO A 174 18.77 1.52 15.45
C PRO A 174 19.84 1.55 16.53
N LEU A 175 20.49 0.41 16.71
CA LEU A 175 21.64 0.21 17.62
C LEU A 175 21.28 0.32 19.11
N GLN A 176 20.05 0.01 19.49
CA GLN A 176 19.67 -0.09 20.89
C GLN A 176 20.42 -1.28 21.54
N GLY A 177 21.23 -0.98 22.55
CA GLY A 177 22.26 -1.91 23.03
C GLY A 177 21.75 -3.26 23.51
N ARG A 178 20.62 -3.30 24.25
CA ARG A 178 20.04 -4.58 24.71
C ARG A 178 19.58 -5.45 23.54
N ALA A 179 18.95 -4.85 22.54
CA ALA A 179 18.51 -5.56 21.33
C ALA A 179 19.71 -5.98 20.48
N LEU A 180 20.73 -5.14 20.40
CA LEU A 180 21.95 -5.40 19.66
C LEU A 180 22.71 -6.61 20.21
N ASN A 181 22.72 -6.82 21.53
CA ASN A 181 23.31 -7.99 22.18
C ASN A 181 22.59 -9.30 21.76
N ASN A 182 21.35 -9.21 21.30
CA ASN A 182 20.57 -10.35 20.77
C ASN A 182 20.60 -10.41 19.23
N GLY A 183 21.45 -9.63 18.56
CA GLY A 183 21.55 -9.55 17.10
C GLY A 183 20.43 -8.77 16.42
N ASN A 184 19.62 -8.04 17.21
CA ASN A 184 18.52 -7.19 16.73
C ASN A 184 18.90 -5.71 16.81
N SER A 185 18.09 -4.81 16.25
CA SER A 185 18.40 -3.38 16.13
C SER A 185 19.76 -3.14 15.47
N ALA A 186 20.17 -4.04 14.59
CA ALA A 186 21.47 -4.10 13.96
C ALA A 186 21.36 -3.96 12.44
N PHE A 187 22.27 -3.23 11.84
CA PHE A 187 22.40 -3.22 10.39
C PHE A 187 22.98 -4.55 9.92
N VAL A 188 22.36 -5.08 8.85
CA VAL A 188 22.65 -6.43 8.34
C VAL A 188 23.06 -6.41 6.87
N ASP A 189 23.90 -7.36 6.51
CA ASP A 189 24.34 -7.59 5.14
C ASP A 189 23.26 -8.32 4.30
N LYS A 190 23.62 -8.71 3.07
CA LYS A 190 22.74 -9.45 2.15
C LYS A 190 22.40 -10.88 2.61
N ASN A 191 23.16 -11.40 3.55
CA ASN A 191 22.96 -12.72 4.14
C ASN A 191 22.31 -12.62 5.53
N TRP A 192 21.79 -11.43 5.87
CA TRP A 192 21.17 -11.14 7.16
C TRP A 192 22.12 -11.24 8.37
N ASN A 193 23.44 -11.24 8.14
CA ASN A 193 24.43 -11.17 9.20
C ASN A 193 24.63 -9.72 9.63
N ALA A 194 24.69 -9.48 10.93
CA ALA A 194 25.02 -8.16 11.45
C ALA A 194 26.44 -7.74 11.01
N TYR A 195 26.58 -6.51 10.57
CA TYR A 195 27.93 -5.97 10.26
C TYR A 195 28.78 -5.94 11.53
N PRO A 196 30.06 -6.34 11.44
CA PRO A 196 30.96 -6.31 12.60
C PRO A 196 31.17 -4.91 13.18
N ASP A 197 31.24 -3.90 12.30
CA ASP A 197 31.31 -2.48 12.68
C ASP A 197 30.06 -1.75 12.16
N GLN A 198 29.11 -1.58 13.07
CA GLN A 198 27.82 -0.93 12.80
C GLN A 198 28.00 0.57 12.48
N TRP A 199 28.99 1.21 13.13
CA TRP A 199 29.25 2.63 12.92
C TRP A 199 29.93 2.91 11.59
N ASP A 200 30.90 2.06 11.21
CA ASP A 200 31.55 2.20 9.91
C ASP A 200 30.52 2.09 8.77
N VAL A 201 29.61 1.14 8.86
CA VAL A 201 28.57 0.96 7.85
C VAL A 201 27.62 2.16 7.79
N LEU A 202 27.18 2.68 8.92
CA LEU A 202 26.24 3.81 8.98
C LEU A 202 26.89 5.12 8.50
N VAL A 203 28.14 5.38 8.91
CA VAL A 203 28.78 6.70 8.73
C VAL A 203 29.55 6.76 7.42
N ASN A 204 30.32 5.71 7.11
CA ASN A 204 31.30 5.73 6.02
C ASN A 204 30.83 5.01 4.76
N ARG A 205 30.01 3.94 4.87
CA ARG A 205 29.63 3.11 3.71
C ARG A 205 28.26 3.42 3.18
N THR A 206 27.36 4.01 3.99
CA THR A 206 26.00 4.29 3.57
C THR A 206 25.95 5.63 2.83
N PRO A 207 25.54 5.64 1.54
CA PRO A 207 25.46 6.86 0.78
C PRO A 207 24.32 7.76 1.29
N ARG A 208 24.47 9.05 1.03
CA ARG A 208 23.42 10.06 1.24
C ARG A 208 23.11 10.71 -0.09
N TYR A 209 21.83 10.71 -0.43
CA TYR A 209 21.35 11.17 -1.73
C TYR A 209 20.93 12.64 -1.66
N SER A 210 21.31 13.42 -2.65
CA SER A 210 20.82 14.78 -2.83
C SER A 210 19.40 14.76 -3.41
N GLN A 211 18.63 15.83 -3.20
CA GLN A 211 17.32 16.00 -3.83
C GLN A 211 17.39 15.83 -5.35
N ARG A 212 18.43 16.38 -5.99
CA ARG A 212 18.63 16.30 -7.43
C ARG A 212 18.81 14.87 -7.93
N GLU A 213 19.56 14.03 -7.21
CA GLU A 213 19.72 12.62 -7.56
C GLU A 213 18.40 11.87 -7.47
N ILE A 214 17.61 12.12 -6.42
CA ILE A 214 16.28 11.53 -6.26
C ILE A 214 15.35 11.94 -7.41
N GLU A 215 15.30 13.23 -7.73
CA GLU A 215 14.52 13.75 -8.86
C GLU A 215 14.95 13.15 -10.20
N GLN A 216 16.24 13.03 -10.45
CA GLN A 216 16.77 12.40 -11.67
C GLN A 216 16.39 10.93 -11.80
N LEU A 217 16.43 10.17 -10.70
CA LEU A 217 15.98 8.77 -10.68
C LEU A 217 14.49 8.67 -10.98
N MET A 218 13.67 9.53 -10.36
CA MET A 218 12.23 9.54 -10.59
C MET A 218 11.90 9.90 -12.05
N VAL A 219 12.60 10.88 -12.63
CA VAL A 219 12.49 11.25 -14.05
C VAL A 219 12.86 10.08 -14.94
N LYS A 220 14.00 9.44 -14.68
CA LYS A 220 14.45 8.27 -15.44
C LYS A 220 13.39 7.19 -15.44
N TRP A 221 12.81 6.89 -14.28
CA TRP A 221 11.78 5.85 -14.15
C TRP A 221 10.46 6.23 -14.83
N SER A 222 10.06 7.48 -14.78
CA SER A 222 8.90 7.96 -15.52
C SER A 222 9.11 7.83 -17.03
N ASN A 223 10.31 8.15 -17.54
CA ASN A 223 10.65 8.03 -18.96
C ASN A 223 10.79 6.56 -19.43
N GLU A 224 11.14 5.62 -18.52
CA GLU A 224 11.14 4.19 -18.83
C GLU A 224 9.72 3.65 -19.03
N LEU A 225 8.70 4.32 -18.44
CA LEU A 225 7.29 3.99 -18.63
C LEU A 225 6.70 4.61 -19.91
N ASP A 226 7.22 5.78 -20.34
CA ASP A 226 6.83 6.44 -21.59
C ASP A 226 8.03 7.24 -22.16
N PRO A 227 8.65 6.75 -23.25
CA PRO A 227 9.76 7.46 -23.92
C PRO A 227 9.37 8.83 -24.50
N ASN A 228 8.08 9.14 -24.63
CA ASN A 228 7.55 10.40 -25.14
C ASN A 228 6.97 11.31 -24.03
N ALA A 229 7.11 10.94 -22.77
CA ALA A 229 6.59 11.72 -21.66
C ALA A 229 7.28 13.10 -21.60
N VAL A 230 6.46 14.12 -21.58
CA VAL A 230 6.83 15.55 -21.44
C VAL A 230 7.61 15.77 -20.14
N ASN A 231 8.57 16.70 -20.20
CA ASN A 231 9.51 17.06 -19.13
C ASN A 231 8.97 16.91 -17.71
N ALA A 232 9.65 16.11 -16.91
CA ALA A 232 9.30 15.84 -15.51
C ALA A 232 9.21 17.08 -14.60
N THR A 233 9.76 18.22 -15.01
CA THR A 233 9.57 19.51 -14.35
C THR A 233 8.10 19.93 -14.30
N ASP A 234 7.28 19.55 -15.28
CA ASP A 234 5.86 19.86 -15.31
C ASP A 234 5.02 18.90 -14.43
N LEU A 235 5.53 17.69 -14.19
CA LEU A 235 4.91 16.72 -13.27
C LEU A 235 4.96 17.18 -11.80
N PHE A 236 5.91 18.04 -11.45
CA PHE A 236 6.10 18.55 -10.08
C PHE A 236 5.59 19.98 -9.88
N SER A 237 5.26 20.71 -10.96
CA SER A 237 4.75 22.09 -10.91
C SER A 237 3.21 22.19 -10.78
N GLY A 238 2.50 21.07 -10.90
CA GLY A 238 1.04 21.01 -10.68
C GLY A 238 0.69 21.45 -9.26
N SER A 239 -0.41 22.17 -9.12
CA SER A 239 -0.92 22.69 -7.84
C SER A 239 -0.88 21.58 -6.77
N ARG A 240 -0.05 21.77 -5.74
CA ARG A 240 0.12 20.82 -4.64
C ARG A 240 -1.24 20.37 -4.11
N PRO A 241 -1.55 19.06 -4.07
CA PRO A 241 -2.76 18.61 -3.42
C PRO A 241 -2.73 19.10 -1.98
N LYS A 242 -3.83 19.70 -1.56
CA LYS A 242 -3.96 20.23 -0.19
C LYS A 242 -4.13 19.04 0.75
N PRO A 243 -3.13 18.67 1.57
CA PRO A 243 -3.12 17.41 2.32
C PRO A 243 -4.22 17.31 3.39
N TRP A 244 -4.80 18.46 3.77
CA TRP A 244 -5.96 18.52 4.68
C TRP A 244 -7.31 18.19 4.02
N ARG A 245 -7.35 18.03 2.70
CA ARG A 245 -8.50 17.44 2.01
C ARG A 245 -8.19 15.98 1.78
N LYS A 246 -8.77 15.10 2.58
CA LYS A 246 -8.86 13.68 2.24
C LYS A 246 -9.52 13.58 0.87
N THR A 247 -8.74 13.35 -0.15
CA THR A 247 -9.24 13.08 -1.48
C THR A 247 -8.83 11.65 -1.81
N ASP A 248 -9.74 10.73 -1.55
CA ASP A 248 -9.75 9.43 -2.22
C ASP A 248 -10.12 9.60 -3.71
N ARG A 249 -9.95 10.82 -4.23
CA ARG A 249 -10.35 11.21 -5.58
C ARG A 249 -9.18 11.09 -6.52
N LEU A 250 -9.43 10.46 -7.66
CA LEU A 250 -8.52 10.50 -8.79
C LEU A 250 -8.13 11.95 -9.10
N ASN A 251 -6.92 12.16 -9.59
CA ASN A 251 -6.44 13.50 -9.90
C ASN A 251 -6.03 13.57 -11.38
N LYS A 252 -6.58 14.54 -12.12
CA LYS A 252 -6.25 14.75 -13.54
C LYS A 252 -4.75 14.95 -13.77
N ALA A 253 -4.02 15.54 -12.81
CA ALA A 253 -2.59 15.75 -12.90
C ALA A 253 -1.76 14.44 -12.90
N ASP A 254 -2.38 13.32 -12.53
CA ASP A 254 -1.73 12.01 -12.47
C ASP A 254 -1.93 11.20 -13.78
N VAL A 255 -2.55 11.79 -14.82
CA VAL A 255 -2.73 11.20 -16.17
C VAL A 255 -2.04 12.07 -17.20
N ILE A 256 -1.27 11.46 -18.08
CA ILE A 256 -0.69 12.10 -19.25
C ILE A 256 -1.62 11.83 -20.45
N GLY A 257 -2.37 12.85 -20.87
CA GLY A 257 -3.35 12.69 -21.95
C GLY A 257 -4.67 12.10 -21.45
N LYS A 258 -5.09 10.96 -21.99
CA LYS A 258 -6.35 10.28 -21.68
C LYS A 258 -6.11 8.95 -20.99
N LEU A 259 -7.05 8.55 -20.16
CA LEU A 259 -7.10 7.23 -19.57
C LEU A 259 -7.70 6.26 -20.62
N HIS A 260 -6.99 5.19 -20.97
CA HIS A 260 -7.46 4.19 -21.90
C HIS A 260 -8.08 3.01 -21.16
N ILE A 261 -9.35 2.74 -21.42
CA ILE A 261 -10.12 1.65 -20.84
C ILE A 261 -10.46 0.63 -21.91
N VAL A 262 -10.19 -0.64 -21.66
CA VAL A 262 -10.56 -1.74 -22.55
C VAL A 262 -11.52 -2.67 -21.82
N LEU A 263 -12.66 -2.94 -22.45
CA LEU A 263 -13.66 -3.89 -21.96
C LEU A 263 -13.44 -5.24 -22.63
N ALA A 264 -13.25 -6.29 -21.81
CA ALA A 264 -13.15 -7.66 -22.28
C ALA A 264 -13.80 -8.61 -21.24
N ASP A 265 -13.08 -9.61 -20.75
CA ASP A 265 -13.49 -10.43 -19.61
C ASP A 265 -13.42 -9.67 -18.25
N GLY A 266 -12.97 -8.45 -18.28
CA GLY A 266 -12.86 -7.47 -17.19
C GLY A 266 -12.83 -6.06 -17.74
N VAL A 267 -12.62 -5.09 -16.88
CA VAL A 267 -12.29 -3.70 -17.22
C VAL A 267 -10.78 -3.56 -17.10
N TYR A 268 -10.11 -3.27 -18.19
CA TYR A 268 -8.66 -3.10 -18.26
C TYR A 268 -8.32 -1.62 -18.37
N VAL A 269 -7.50 -1.14 -17.47
CA VAL A 269 -7.00 0.24 -17.46
C VAL A 269 -5.53 0.21 -17.87
N ASP A 270 -5.20 0.86 -18.98
CA ASP A 270 -3.80 0.98 -19.43
C ASP A 270 -3.02 1.84 -18.43
N THR A 271 -1.87 1.33 -17.97
CA THR A 271 -1.04 2.01 -16.96
C THR A 271 0.04 2.89 -17.58
N LEU A 272 0.22 2.85 -18.92
CA LEU A 272 1.35 3.50 -19.60
C LEU A 272 1.44 5.00 -19.29
N ASN A 273 0.30 5.67 -19.28
CA ASN A 273 0.20 7.12 -19.10
C ASN A 273 -0.25 7.54 -17.71
N LEU A 274 -0.18 6.63 -16.73
CA LEU A 274 -0.65 6.86 -15.37
C LEU A 274 0.51 6.97 -14.38
N MET A 275 0.46 8.02 -13.57
CA MET A 275 1.36 8.12 -12.43
C MET A 275 1.10 6.98 -11.42
N PRO A 276 2.14 6.45 -10.74
CA PRO A 276 1.99 5.37 -9.76
C PRO A 276 0.90 5.62 -8.71
N ARG A 277 0.74 6.88 -8.30
CA ARG A 277 -0.33 7.27 -7.37
C ARG A 277 -1.72 6.96 -7.91
N LEU A 278 -1.99 7.30 -9.17
CA LEU A 278 -3.28 7.03 -9.79
C LEU A 278 -3.50 5.54 -9.98
N GLN A 279 -2.46 4.80 -10.43
CA GLN A 279 -2.52 3.35 -10.53
C GLN A 279 -2.93 2.73 -9.18
N ASN A 280 -2.33 3.18 -8.07
CA ASN A 280 -2.69 2.69 -6.74
C ASN A 280 -4.12 3.09 -6.33
N GLN A 281 -4.57 4.30 -6.69
CA GLN A 281 -5.95 4.71 -6.44
C GLN A 281 -6.94 3.82 -7.20
N ILE A 282 -6.65 3.50 -8.46
CA ILE A 282 -7.48 2.58 -9.27
C ILE A 282 -7.46 1.17 -8.67
N ARG A 283 -6.30 0.66 -8.22
CA ARG A 283 -6.23 -0.62 -7.49
C ARG A 283 -7.07 -0.60 -6.22
N CYS A 284 -7.02 0.50 -5.45
CA CYS A 284 -7.81 0.67 -4.23
C CYS A 284 -9.32 0.65 -4.48
N MET A 285 -9.80 1.07 -5.66
CA MET A 285 -11.22 0.94 -6.01
C MET A 285 -11.71 -0.52 -6.01
N THR A 286 -10.80 -1.48 -6.28
CA THR A 286 -11.11 -2.92 -6.27
C THR A 286 -10.75 -3.62 -4.97
N ALA A 287 -10.26 -2.88 -3.98
CA ALA A 287 -9.90 -3.38 -2.67
C ALA A 287 -11.00 -3.08 -1.65
N PHE A 288 -11.28 -4.03 -0.79
CA PHE A 288 -12.24 -3.85 0.30
C PHE A 288 -11.80 -4.61 1.55
N ASP A 289 -12.30 -4.15 2.68
CA ASP A 289 -12.03 -4.77 3.97
C ASP A 289 -12.49 -6.24 3.99
N ASN A 290 -11.61 -7.14 4.46
CA ASN A 290 -11.94 -8.55 4.59
C ASN A 290 -12.82 -8.78 5.83
N PRO A 291 -14.13 -9.09 5.66
CA PRO A 291 -15.02 -9.28 6.79
C PRO A 291 -14.56 -10.39 7.75
N LYS A 292 -13.95 -11.45 7.21
CA LYS A 292 -13.46 -12.57 7.99
C LYS A 292 -12.27 -12.18 8.87
N TYR A 293 -11.38 -11.34 8.35
CA TYR A 293 -10.26 -10.79 9.13
C TYR A 293 -10.78 -10.01 10.34
N PHE A 294 -11.70 -9.08 10.13
CA PHE A 294 -12.25 -8.25 11.20
C PHE A 294 -13.12 -9.05 12.17
N GLN A 295 -13.85 -10.06 11.68
CA GLN A 295 -14.57 -10.99 12.54
C GLN A 295 -13.62 -11.79 13.43
N ASN A 296 -12.59 -12.38 12.88
CA ASN A 296 -11.57 -13.10 13.63
C ASN A 296 -10.88 -12.20 14.65
N LYS A 297 -10.49 -10.99 14.23
CA LYS A 297 -9.87 -9.99 15.11
C LYS A 297 -10.76 -9.66 16.31
N ARG A 298 -12.06 -9.49 16.08
CA ARG A 298 -13.04 -9.21 17.16
C ARG A 298 -13.23 -10.39 18.10
N LEU A 299 -13.14 -11.63 17.58
CA LEU A 299 -13.29 -12.86 18.36
C LEU A 299 -11.98 -13.37 18.97
N GLY A 300 -10.85 -12.66 18.75
CA GLY A 300 -9.54 -13.08 19.24
C GLY A 300 -8.93 -14.29 18.50
N PHE A 301 -9.45 -14.64 17.33
CA PHE A 301 -8.92 -15.74 16.52
C PHE A 301 -7.73 -15.28 15.67
N SER A 302 -6.82 -16.22 15.38
CA SER A 302 -5.69 -15.99 14.50
C SER A 302 -6.15 -15.62 13.08
N ASN A 303 -5.47 -14.63 12.48
CA ASN A 303 -5.67 -14.20 11.09
C ASN A 303 -4.53 -14.64 10.17
N TYR A 304 -3.78 -15.67 10.54
CA TYR A 304 -2.58 -16.13 9.81
C TYR A 304 -2.80 -16.29 8.28
N TYR A 305 -3.99 -16.75 7.87
CA TYR A 305 -4.35 -16.91 6.45
C TYR A 305 -5.36 -15.88 5.93
N ASN A 306 -5.67 -14.84 6.70
CA ASN A 306 -6.66 -13.84 6.32
C ASN A 306 -6.03 -12.47 6.28
N PHE A 307 -5.94 -11.88 5.10
CA PHE A 307 -5.50 -10.49 4.92
C PHE A 307 -6.57 -9.52 5.40
N SER A 308 -6.17 -8.34 5.86
CA SER A 308 -7.11 -7.28 6.29
C SER A 308 -7.91 -6.70 5.14
N ALA A 309 -7.36 -6.72 3.94
CA ALA A 309 -8.02 -6.29 2.71
C ALA A 309 -8.03 -7.40 1.67
N LEU A 310 -9.09 -7.45 0.88
CA LEU A 310 -9.23 -8.30 -0.31
C LEU A 310 -9.11 -7.41 -1.54
N TYR A 311 -8.28 -7.82 -2.47
CA TYR A 311 -8.08 -7.16 -3.75
C TYR A 311 -8.65 -8.01 -4.89
N LEU A 312 -9.67 -7.51 -5.58
CA LEU A 312 -10.31 -8.19 -6.70
C LEU A 312 -9.71 -7.83 -8.07
N GLY A 313 -8.86 -6.83 -8.11
CA GLY A 313 -8.12 -6.46 -9.30
C GLY A 313 -6.99 -7.43 -9.61
N LYS A 314 -6.32 -7.22 -10.73
CA LYS A 314 -5.12 -7.95 -11.14
C LYS A 314 -4.29 -7.07 -12.06
N ASP A 315 -2.97 -6.99 -11.81
CA ASP A 315 -2.06 -6.38 -12.78
C ASP A 315 -1.68 -7.42 -13.85
N VAL A 316 -1.85 -7.06 -15.11
CA VAL A 316 -1.62 -7.95 -16.28
C VAL A 316 -0.99 -7.14 -17.40
N ASP A 317 0.25 -7.43 -17.74
CA ASP A 317 0.94 -6.93 -18.96
C ASP A 317 0.78 -5.42 -19.21
N GLY A 318 0.99 -4.60 -18.18
CA GLY A 318 0.86 -3.14 -18.27
C GLY A 318 -0.57 -2.61 -18.09
N TYR A 319 -1.51 -3.46 -17.72
CA TYR A 319 -2.89 -3.08 -17.43
C TYR A 319 -3.26 -3.41 -15.99
N ILE A 320 -4.14 -2.61 -15.40
CA ILE A 320 -4.88 -2.95 -14.19
C ILE A 320 -6.21 -3.55 -14.61
N ARG A 321 -6.37 -4.86 -14.43
CA ARG A 321 -7.65 -5.54 -14.67
C ARG A 321 -8.53 -5.44 -13.46
N MET A 322 -9.72 -4.86 -13.63
CA MET A 322 -10.76 -4.71 -12.62
C MET A 322 -11.94 -5.65 -12.92
N PRO A 323 -12.77 -5.99 -11.92
CA PRO A 323 -14.04 -6.69 -12.15
C PRO A 323 -14.94 -5.93 -13.13
N ARG A 324 -15.71 -6.66 -13.93
CA ARG A 324 -16.60 -6.06 -14.96
C ARG A 324 -17.57 -5.02 -14.44
N GLY A 325 -18.08 -5.20 -13.22
CA GLY A 325 -19.02 -4.28 -12.60
C GLY A 325 -18.42 -2.94 -12.13
N MET A 326 -17.11 -2.73 -12.31
CA MET A 326 -16.44 -1.51 -11.84
C MET A 326 -16.36 -0.40 -12.89
N LEU A 327 -16.88 -0.61 -14.11
CA LEU A 327 -16.78 0.37 -15.18
C LEU A 327 -17.47 1.69 -14.81
N GLU A 328 -18.73 1.63 -14.42
CA GLU A 328 -19.53 2.83 -14.09
C GLU A 328 -18.89 3.62 -12.93
N GLU A 329 -18.35 2.92 -11.93
CA GLU A 329 -17.68 3.55 -10.80
C GLU A 329 -16.37 4.23 -11.22
N LEU A 330 -15.59 3.58 -12.10
CA LEU A 330 -14.37 4.14 -12.66
C LEU A 330 -14.67 5.39 -13.51
N GLU A 331 -15.64 5.31 -14.42
CA GLU A 331 -16.07 6.44 -15.27
C GLU A 331 -16.56 7.61 -14.41
N ALA A 332 -17.42 7.35 -13.44
CA ALA A 332 -17.89 8.38 -12.51
C ALA A 332 -16.76 9.02 -11.69
N ALA A 333 -15.74 8.23 -11.31
CA ALA A 333 -14.57 8.75 -10.62
C ALA A 333 -13.70 9.62 -11.55
N CYS A 334 -13.54 9.23 -12.82
CA CYS A 334 -12.85 9.99 -13.85
C CYS A 334 -13.56 11.31 -14.12
N ASP A 335 -14.89 11.29 -14.34
CA ASP A 335 -15.70 12.48 -14.57
C ASP A 335 -15.60 13.47 -13.41
N LYS A 336 -15.68 12.98 -12.19
CA LYS A 336 -15.55 13.78 -10.97
C LYS A 336 -14.15 14.41 -10.82
N ALA A 337 -13.14 13.75 -11.35
CA ALA A 337 -11.75 14.23 -11.34
C ALA A 337 -11.41 15.11 -12.57
N GLY A 338 -12.30 15.17 -13.57
CA GLY A 338 -12.07 15.84 -14.85
C GLY A 338 -10.98 15.11 -15.69
N ILE A 339 -10.86 13.79 -15.52
CA ILE A 339 -9.97 12.94 -16.31
C ILE A 339 -10.69 12.56 -17.59
N GLU A 340 -10.09 12.88 -18.73
CA GLU A 340 -10.56 12.39 -20.01
C GLU A 340 -10.23 10.92 -20.18
N TYR A 341 -11.16 10.13 -20.68
CA TYR A 341 -10.95 8.72 -20.97
C TYR A 341 -11.57 8.31 -22.29
N ASP A 342 -11.11 7.22 -22.85
CA ASP A 342 -11.76 6.53 -23.96
C ASP A 342 -11.95 5.05 -23.60
N THR A 343 -13.00 4.45 -24.14
CA THR A 343 -13.34 3.05 -23.86
C THR A 343 -13.43 2.27 -25.16
N THR A 344 -12.64 1.20 -25.26
CA THR A 344 -12.67 0.27 -26.38
C THR A 344 -13.33 -1.03 -25.94
N ASP A 345 -14.35 -1.48 -26.69
CA ASP A 345 -15.10 -2.69 -26.36
C ASP A 345 -14.64 -3.90 -27.19
N HIS A 346 -13.97 -4.83 -26.52
CA HIS A 346 -13.52 -6.12 -27.07
C HIS A 346 -14.30 -7.30 -26.48
N ARG A 347 -15.46 -7.04 -25.88
CA ARG A 347 -16.27 -8.12 -25.30
C ARG A 347 -16.80 -9.06 -26.37
N GLU A 348 -16.74 -10.36 -26.07
CA GLU A 348 -17.36 -11.39 -26.89
C GLU A 348 -18.89 -11.26 -26.84
N LYS A 349 -19.52 -11.11 -28.01
CA LYS A 349 -20.99 -10.96 -28.11
C LYS A 349 -21.75 -12.27 -27.92
N GLY A 350 -21.05 -13.38 -27.78
CA GLY A 350 -21.65 -14.71 -27.69
C GLY A 350 -22.10 -15.26 -29.08
N ARG A 351 -22.47 -16.53 -29.09
CA ARG A 351 -23.00 -17.20 -30.30
C ARG A 351 -24.52 -17.17 -30.24
N PRO A 352 -25.22 -16.77 -31.34
CA PRO A 352 -26.68 -16.77 -31.37
C PRO A 352 -27.28 -18.15 -31.09
N ILE A 353 -28.30 -18.21 -30.27
CA ILE A 353 -29.08 -19.42 -29.96
C ILE A 353 -30.55 -19.21 -30.35
N ARG A 354 -31.21 -20.28 -30.78
CA ARG A 354 -32.62 -20.27 -31.13
C ARG A 354 -33.43 -20.94 -30.02
N VAL A 355 -33.70 -20.17 -28.98
CA VAL A 355 -34.48 -20.60 -27.81
C VAL A 355 -35.66 -19.66 -27.59
N LYS A 356 -36.74 -20.17 -26.99
CA LYS A 356 -37.92 -19.40 -26.62
C LYS A 356 -38.31 -19.78 -25.19
N PHE A 357 -38.65 -18.79 -24.41
CA PHE A 357 -39.21 -19.03 -23.10
C PHE A 357 -40.67 -19.49 -23.22
N ASN A 358 -41.00 -20.69 -22.72
CA ASN A 358 -42.32 -21.29 -22.76
C ASN A 358 -43.08 -21.17 -21.45
N GLY A 359 -42.67 -20.28 -20.57
CA GLY A 359 -43.32 -20.02 -19.29
C GLY A 359 -44.06 -18.66 -19.26
N SER A 360 -44.60 -18.33 -18.10
CA SER A 360 -45.08 -17.00 -17.79
C SER A 360 -44.42 -16.48 -16.54
N LEU A 361 -43.99 -15.23 -16.56
CA LEU A 361 -43.46 -14.55 -15.38
C LEU A 361 -44.61 -14.02 -14.53
N LYS A 362 -44.45 -14.11 -13.20
CA LYS A 362 -45.29 -13.32 -12.28
C LYS A 362 -44.90 -11.85 -12.39
N GLN A 363 -45.84 -10.95 -12.05
CA GLN A 363 -45.61 -9.50 -12.15
C GLN A 363 -44.24 -9.04 -11.53
N GLN A 364 -43.90 -9.52 -10.35
CA GLN A 364 -42.63 -9.16 -9.68
C GLN A 364 -41.40 -9.77 -10.38
N GLN A 365 -41.53 -10.96 -10.97
CA GLN A 365 -40.48 -11.58 -11.74
C GLN A 365 -40.24 -10.83 -13.07
N ASP A 366 -41.32 -10.38 -13.71
CA ASP A 366 -41.27 -9.59 -14.95
C ASP A 366 -40.55 -8.26 -14.70
N LEU A 367 -40.97 -7.50 -13.68
CA LEU A 367 -40.30 -6.27 -13.28
C LEU A 367 -38.79 -6.46 -13.02
N ALA A 368 -38.43 -7.53 -12.29
CA ALA A 368 -37.06 -7.85 -12.03
C ALA A 368 -36.27 -8.21 -13.31
N ALA A 369 -36.86 -9.00 -14.19
CA ALA A 369 -36.26 -9.37 -15.47
C ALA A 369 -36.04 -8.17 -16.39
N GLN A 370 -37.04 -7.30 -16.55
CA GLN A 370 -36.92 -6.07 -17.33
C GLN A 370 -35.80 -5.18 -16.79
N LYS A 371 -35.75 -5.02 -15.45
CA LYS A 371 -34.68 -4.21 -14.84
C LYS A 371 -33.28 -4.81 -15.04
N MET A 372 -33.14 -6.14 -15.01
CA MET A 372 -31.85 -6.81 -15.27
C MET A 372 -31.42 -6.71 -16.73
N LEU A 373 -32.36 -6.60 -17.69
CA LEU A 373 -32.04 -6.44 -19.11
C LEU A 373 -31.57 -5.01 -19.48
N GLU A 374 -31.81 -4.03 -18.61
CA GLU A 374 -31.34 -2.65 -18.80
C GLU A 374 -29.83 -2.49 -18.57
N TYR A 375 -29.19 -3.43 -17.86
CA TYR A 375 -27.79 -3.32 -17.43
C TYR A 375 -26.98 -4.54 -17.86
N ASP A 376 -25.71 -4.31 -18.16
CA ASP A 376 -24.75 -5.38 -18.47
C ASP A 376 -24.39 -6.24 -17.26
N ASN A 377 -24.49 -5.67 -16.05
CA ASN A 377 -24.16 -6.34 -14.78
C ASN A 377 -25.22 -6.03 -13.74
N GLY A 378 -25.55 -7.00 -12.91
CA GLY A 378 -26.53 -6.79 -11.84
C GLY A 378 -26.62 -7.96 -10.88
N VAL A 379 -27.24 -7.72 -9.73
CA VAL A 379 -27.51 -8.71 -8.70
C VAL A 379 -29.02 -8.76 -8.42
N LEU A 380 -29.64 -9.92 -8.67
CA LEU A 380 -31.01 -10.18 -8.26
C LEU A 380 -31.04 -10.74 -6.83
N SER A 381 -31.32 -9.87 -5.86
CA SER A 381 -31.58 -10.28 -4.49
C SER A 381 -33.09 -10.61 -4.31
N ALA A 382 -33.38 -11.88 -4.14
CA ALA A 382 -34.77 -12.33 -4.00
C ALA A 382 -34.89 -13.44 -2.96
N ALA A 383 -36.03 -13.51 -2.27
CA ALA A 383 -36.33 -14.51 -1.26
C ALA A 383 -36.30 -15.96 -1.82
N THR A 384 -36.20 -16.92 -0.92
CA THR A 384 -36.39 -18.34 -1.26
C THR A 384 -37.79 -18.52 -1.89
N ALA A 385 -37.87 -19.38 -2.89
CA ALA A 385 -39.12 -19.63 -3.65
C ALA A 385 -39.63 -18.47 -4.54
N PHE A 386 -38.86 -17.37 -4.71
CA PHE A 386 -39.19 -16.31 -5.66
C PHE A 386 -39.27 -16.83 -7.11
N GLY A 387 -38.56 -17.90 -7.43
CA GLY A 387 -38.44 -18.44 -8.79
C GLY A 387 -37.27 -17.83 -9.57
N LYS A 388 -36.13 -17.61 -8.91
CA LYS A 388 -34.90 -17.10 -9.53
C LYS A 388 -34.51 -17.86 -10.79
N THR A 389 -34.64 -19.21 -10.79
CA THR A 389 -34.39 -20.05 -11.96
C THR A 389 -35.29 -19.73 -13.16
N VAL A 390 -36.56 -19.41 -12.90
CA VAL A 390 -37.52 -19.02 -13.95
C VAL A 390 -37.10 -17.69 -14.58
N VAL A 391 -36.72 -16.72 -13.75
CA VAL A 391 -36.20 -15.43 -14.23
C VAL A 391 -34.91 -15.62 -15.04
N CYS A 392 -33.96 -16.44 -14.57
CA CYS A 392 -32.74 -16.76 -15.32
C CYS A 392 -33.04 -17.40 -16.70
N SER A 393 -33.99 -18.35 -16.74
CA SER A 393 -34.40 -19.00 -18.00
C SER A 393 -35.01 -18.00 -18.97
N TYR A 394 -35.79 -17.05 -18.48
CA TYR A 394 -36.33 -15.96 -19.29
C TYR A 394 -35.22 -15.05 -19.82
N LEU A 395 -34.30 -14.61 -18.97
CA LEU A 395 -33.15 -13.76 -19.37
C LEU A 395 -32.29 -14.43 -20.44
N ILE A 396 -32.02 -15.75 -20.34
CA ILE A 396 -31.30 -16.51 -21.36
C ILE A 396 -32.04 -16.50 -22.71
N ALA A 397 -33.36 -16.68 -22.67
CA ALA A 397 -34.18 -16.66 -23.87
C ALA A 397 -34.23 -15.29 -24.55
N GLU A 398 -34.26 -14.21 -23.76
CA GLU A 398 -34.25 -12.82 -24.26
C GLU A 398 -32.88 -12.38 -24.75
N SER A 399 -31.77 -12.84 -24.11
CA SER A 399 -30.43 -12.54 -24.57
C SER A 399 -30.10 -13.13 -25.95
N LYS A 400 -30.75 -14.21 -26.33
CA LYS A 400 -30.58 -14.91 -27.63
C LYS A 400 -29.17 -15.33 -27.97
N VAL A 401 -28.29 -15.41 -26.97
CA VAL A 401 -26.90 -15.87 -27.11
C VAL A 401 -26.62 -16.99 -26.11
N ASN A 402 -25.58 -17.76 -26.39
CA ASN A 402 -25.14 -18.81 -25.46
C ASN A 402 -24.73 -18.21 -24.13
N CYS A 403 -25.18 -18.84 -23.04
CA CYS A 403 -24.96 -18.39 -21.68
C CYS A 403 -24.19 -19.45 -20.88
N LEU A 404 -23.32 -19.02 -19.98
CA LEU A 404 -22.68 -19.87 -18.98
C LEU A 404 -23.32 -19.65 -17.62
N ILE A 405 -23.84 -20.70 -17.00
CA ILE A 405 -24.42 -20.67 -15.67
C ILE A 405 -23.44 -21.32 -14.71
N LEU A 406 -22.99 -20.57 -13.71
CA LEU A 406 -22.12 -21.08 -12.64
C LEU A 406 -22.96 -21.29 -11.39
N MET A 407 -22.90 -22.48 -10.81
CA MET A 407 -23.62 -22.86 -9.59
C MET A 407 -22.64 -23.33 -8.53
N GLN A 408 -22.97 -23.07 -7.27
CA GLN A 408 -22.13 -23.44 -6.14
C GLN A 408 -22.26 -24.93 -5.78
N SER A 409 -23.42 -25.55 -6.04
CA SER A 409 -23.68 -26.97 -5.80
C SER A 409 -24.46 -27.58 -6.96
N LYS A 410 -24.55 -28.92 -6.98
CA LYS A 410 -25.32 -29.69 -7.99
C LYS A 410 -26.80 -29.83 -7.64
N ASP A 411 -27.23 -29.34 -6.50
CA ASP A 411 -28.62 -29.48 -6.00
C ASP A 411 -29.54 -28.39 -6.56
#